data_b991a601e5f59f20cd41ee87d7e1365a
#
_entry.id   b991a601e5f59f20cd41ee87d7e1365a
#
_cell.length_a   1.000
_cell.length_b   1.000
_cell.length_c   1.000
_cell.angle_alpha   90.00
_cell.angle_beta   90.00
_cell.angle_gamma   90.00
#
_symmetry.space_group_name_H-M   'P 1'
#
loop_
_entity.id
_entity.type
_entity.pdbx_description
1 polymer ?
#
loop_
_entity_poly.entity_id
_entity_poly.type
_entity_poly.pdbx_seq_one_letter_code
_entity_poly.pdbx_strand_id
1 'polypeptide(L)' 'MKNNESASAAADAQRIEEVTRMAEAIFQSNDMALNWMRRENIALGNAKPIELCDTDEGAAKVRRVLSAIEHGNSV' A
#
# COMPACT_ATOMS: atom_id res chain seq x y z
N MET A 1 -28.59 -0.91 -5.97
CA MET A 1 -28.32 -0.79 -5.72
C MET A 1 -27.69 -1.02 -4.96
N LYS A 2 -27.46 -1.01 -4.60
CA LYS A 2 -26.93 -1.29 -3.90
C LYS A 2 -25.79 -1.76 -3.86
N ASN A 3 -25.29 -2.00 -4.07
CA ASN A 3 -24.09 -2.66 -4.18
C ASN A 3 -22.89 -1.86 -4.37
N ASN A 4 -22.99 -0.54 -4.39
CA ASN A 4 -21.86 0.33 -4.52
C ASN A 4 -20.87 0.16 -3.38
N GLU A 5 -21.40 -0.01 -2.19
CA GLU A 5 -20.55 -0.20 -1.04
C GLU A 5 -19.75 -1.49 -1.13
N SER A 6 -20.41 -2.54 -1.57
CA SER A 6 -19.74 -3.81 -1.73
C SER A 6 -18.63 -3.73 -2.75
N ALA A 7 -18.91 -3.08 -3.86
CA ALA A 7 -17.92 -2.94 -4.90
C ALA A 7 -16.73 -2.12 -4.44
N SER A 8 -16.99 -1.03 -3.69
CA SER A 8 -15.93 -0.21 -3.16
C SER A 8 -15.07 -0.96 -2.17
N ALA A 9 -15.70 -1.70 -1.28
CA ALA A 9 -14.97 -2.48 -0.29
C ALA A 9 -14.11 -3.54 -0.95
N ALA A 10 -14.64 -4.18 -1.98
CA ALA A 10 -13.89 -5.19 -2.71
C ALA A 10 -12.70 -4.57 -3.43
N ALA A 11 -12.90 -3.41 -4.02
CA ALA A 11 -11.82 -2.73 -4.72
C ALA A 11 -10.75 -2.28 -3.75
N ASP A 12 -11.14 -1.78 -2.58
CA ASP A 12 -10.19 -1.39 -1.56
C ASP A 12 -9.38 -2.57 -1.09
N ALA A 13 -10.04 -3.69 -0.81
CA ALA A 13 -9.36 -4.88 -0.36
C ALA A 13 -8.39 -5.40 -1.40
N GLN A 14 -8.76 -5.30 -2.65
CA GLN A 14 -7.91 -5.75 -3.72
C GLN A 14 -6.66 -4.88 -3.84
N ARG A 15 -6.83 -3.57 -3.72
CA ARG A 15 -5.69 -2.65 -3.77
C ARG A 15 -4.74 -2.91 -2.61
N ILE A 16 -5.30 -3.09 -1.42
CA ILE A 16 -4.49 -3.38 -0.24
C ILE A 16 -3.72 -4.68 -0.43
N GLU A 17 -4.39 -5.70 -0.96
CA GLU A 17 -3.76 -6.98 -1.18
C GLU A 17 -2.62 -6.89 -2.16
N GLU A 18 -2.82 -6.19 -3.26
CA GLU A 18 -1.80 -6.07 -4.28
C GLU A 18 -0.58 -5.33 -3.76
N VAL A 19 -0.82 -4.22 -3.06
CA VAL A 19 0.28 -3.44 -2.53
C VAL A 19 1.01 -4.21 -1.44
N THR A 20 0.26 -4.93 -0.61
CA THR A 20 0.88 -5.73 0.44
C THR A 20 1.76 -6.83 -0.14
N ARG A 21 1.31 -7.46 -1.22
CA ARG A 21 2.14 -8.47 -1.89
C ARG A 21 3.43 -7.88 -2.42
N MET A 22 3.34 -6.69 -2.97
CA MET A 22 4.53 -6.00 -3.43
C MET A 22 5.48 -5.75 -2.28
N ALA A 23 4.95 -5.29 -1.15
CA ALA A 23 5.76 -5.06 0.03
C ALA A 23 6.39 -6.35 0.53
N GLU A 24 5.63 -7.44 0.53
CA GLU A 24 6.14 -8.74 0.95
C GLU A 24 7.33 -9.17 0.09
N ALA A 25 7.21 -8.97 -1.20
CA ALA A 25 8.29 -9.34 -2.10
C ALA A 25 9.55 -8.52 -1.83
N ILE A 26 9.36 -7.25 -1.52
CA ILE A 26 10.48 -6.35 -1.29
C ILE A 26 11.15 -6.64 0.07
N PHE A 27 10.35 -6.77 1.11
CA PHE A 27 10.88 -6.99 2.47
C PHE A 27 11.15 -8.45 2.75
N GLN A 28 10.60 -9.33 1.93
CA GLN A 28 10.73 -10.78 2.08
C GLN A 28 10.23 -11.27 3.42
N SER A 29 9.17 -10.63 3.90
CA SER A 29 8.57 -10.95 5.18
C SER A 29 7.16 -10.38 5.21
N ASN A 30 6.19 -11.24 5.52
CA ASN A 30 4.82 -10.79 5.65
C ASN A 30 4.67 -9.85 6.85
N ASP A 31 5.34 -10.19 7.95
CA ASP A 31 5.26 -9.36 9.15
C ASP A 31 5.82 -7.97 8.91
N MET A 32 6.95 -7.89 8.26
CA MET A 32 7.55 -6.59 7.98
C MET A 32 6.71 -5.79 7.01
N ALA A 33 6.13 -6.47 6.02
CA ALA A 33 5.27 -5.80 5.06
C ALA A 33 4.06 -5.21 5.75
N LEU A 34 3.42 -5.98 6.62
CA LEU A 34 2.23 -5.49 7.33
C LEU A 34 2.58 -4.36 8.28
N ASN A 35 3.70 -4.46 8.97
CA ASN A 35 4.14 -3.39 9.84
C ASN A 35 4.37 -2.11 9.04
N TRP A 36 5.01 -2.25 7.89
CA TRP A 36 5.27 -1.09 7.02
C TRP A 36 3.96 -0.47 6.55
N MET A 37 3.01 -1.30 6.15
CA MET A 37 1.72 -0.84 5.63
C MET A 37 0.91 -0.09 6.70
N ARG A 38 1.10 -0.44 7.96
CA ARG A 38 0.30 0.12 9.05
C ARG A 38 0.95 1.27 9.79
N ARG A 39 2.14 1.62 9.40
CA ARG A 39 2.91 2.65 10.09
C ARG A 39 2.84 3.95 9.30
N GLU A 40 2.79 5.06 10.02
CA GLU A 40 2.87 6.37 9.36
C GLU A 40 4.19 6.49 8.63
N ASN A 41 4.13 7.08 7.45
CA ASN A 41 5.29 7.12 6.56
C ASN A 41 5.56 8.56 6.12
N ILE A 42 6.73 9.05 6.42
CA ILE A 42 7.10 10.43 6.10
C ILE A 42 7.03 10.67 4.60
N ALA A 43 7.45 9.70 3.80
CA ALA A 43 7.42 9.84 2.34
C ALA A 43 6.01 9.97 1.80
N LEU A 44 5.01 9.61 2.61
CA LEU A 44 3.61 9.69 2.22
C LEU A 44 2.87 10.77 3.01
N GLY A 45 3.59 11.77 3.47
CA GLY A 45 2.99 12.87 4.24
C GLY A 45 2.49 12.41 5.60
N ASN A 46 3.16 11.44 6.18
CA ASN A 46 2.81 10.85 7.47
C ASN A 46 1.53 10.03 7.44
N ALA A 47 1.03 9.71 6.26
CA ALA A 47 -0.10 8.81 6.14
C ALA A 47 0.37 7.38 6.25
N LYS A 48 -0.53 6.51 6.70
CA LYS A 48 -0.25 5.08 6.68
C LYS A 48 -0.48 4.56 5.27
N PRO A 49 0.45 3.80 4.73
CA PRO A 49 0.27 3.27 3.38
C PRO A 49 -1.06 2.56 3.19
N ILE A 50 -1.49 1.79 4.19
CA ILE A 50 -2.74 1.03 4.07
C ILE A 50 -3.93 1.96 3.89
N GLU A 51 -3.91 3.12 4.52
CA GLU A 51 -5.01 4.08 4.41
C GLU A 51 -5.08 4.71 3.03
N LEU A 52 -3.93 4.87 2.40
CA LEU A 52 -3.90 5.48 1.07
C LEU A 52 -4.42 4.54 0.00
N CYS A 53 -4.53 3.26 0.31
CA CYS A 53 -5.02 2.29 -0.67
C CYS A 53 -6.53 2.36 -0.88
N ASP A 54 -7.20 3.33 -0.27
CA ASP A 54 -8.64 3.51 -0.50
C ASP A 54 -8.92 4.15 -1.86
N THR A 55 -7.90 4.59 -2.56
CA THR A 55 -8.05 5.08 -3.93
C THR A 55 -6.93 4.53 -4.79
N ASP A 56 -7.16 4.51 -6.11
CA ASP A 56 -6.13 4.09 -7.05
C ASP A 56 -4.94 5.04 -6.99
N GLU A 57 -5.22 6.30 -6.86
CA GLU A 57 -4.18 7.32 -6.77
C GLU A 57 -3.30 7.11 -5.56
N GLY A 58 -3.93 6.85 -4.41
CA GLY A 58 -3.18 6.61 -3.19
C GLY A 58 -2.35 5.35 -3.27
N ALA A 59 -2.94 4.29 -3.82
CA ALA A 59 -2.21 3.04 -3.98
C ALA A 59 -1.00 3.23 -4.89
N ALA A 60 -1.16 4.05 -5.94
CA ALA A 60 -0.04 4.32 -6.84
C ALA A 60 1.10 5.03 -6.10
N LYS A 61 0.76 5.93 -5.20
CA LYS A 61 1.79 6.61 -4.40
C LYS A 61 2.54 5.61 -3.53
N VAL A 62 1.82 4.69 -2.91
CA VAL A 62 2.43 3.68 -2.07
C VAL A 62 3.35 2.79 -2.89
N ARG A 63 2.90 2.37 -4.07
CA ARG A 63 3.73 1.55 -4.94
C ARG A 63 5.00 2.27 -5.36
N ARG A 64 4.90 3.57 -5.56
CA ARG A 64 6.07 4.36 -5.93
C ARG A 64 7.11 4.38 -4.81
N VAL A 65 6.64 4.52 -3.57
CA VAL A 65 7.56 4.50 -2.44
C VAL A 65 8.19 3.12 -2.30
N LEU A 66 7.39 2.07 -2.44
CA LEU A 66 7.92 0.71 -2.38
C LEU A 66 8.94 0.47 -3.48
N SER A 67 8.68 0.96 -4.66
CA SER A 67 9.60 0.81 -5.77
C SER A 67 10.92 1.49 -5.47
N ALA A 68 10.86 2.67 -4.86
CA ALA A 68 12.07 3.38 -4.48
C ALA A 68 12.87 2.58 -3.45
N ILE A 69 12.20 1.97 -2.51
CA ILE A 69 12.86 1.13 -1.51
C ILE A 69 13.52 -0.06 -2.19
N GLU A 70 12.80 -0.69 -3.11
CA GLU A 70 13.28 -1.86 -3.81
C GLU A 70 14.55 -1.56 -4.59
N HIS A 71 14.63 -0.40 -5.19
CA HIS A 71 15.77 -0.02 -6.00
C HIS A 71 16.89 0.61 -5.19
N GLY A 72 16.80 0.47 -3.88
CA GLY A 72 17.86 0.94 -3.03
C GLY A 72 17.98 2.42 -2.97
N ASN A 73 16.99 3.08 -3.31
CA ASN A 73 16.80 4.51 -3.30
C ASN A 73 17.73 5.27 -2.39
N SER A 74 18.94 5.07 -2.58
CA SER A 74 19.93 5.66 -1.74
C SER A 74 20.53 6.86 -2.38
N VAL A 75 19.96 7.24 -3.40
CA VAL A 75 20.53 8.38 -4.08
C VAL A 75 20.19 9.67 -3.47
#